data_4eefb061dbf6f3e2b5fa149ad048694a
#
_entry.id   4eefb061dbf6f3e2b5fa149ad048694a
#
_cell.length_a   1.000
_cell.length_b   1.000
_cell.length_c   1.000
_cell.angle_alpha   90.00
_cell.angle_beta   90.00
_cell.angle_gamma   90.00
#
_symmetry.space_group_name_H-M   'P 1'
#
loop_
_entity.id
_entity.type
_entity.pdbx_description
1 polymer ?
#
loop_
_entity_poly.entity_id
_entity_poly.type
_entity_poly.pdbx_seq_one_letter_code
_entity_poly.pdbx_strand_id
1 'polypeptide(L)'
;CDEHSRADPAELHEADIRAWVSQLRRQGLAGSSIQRALSAVRSFFTYLGREQGHSRNPAAAVQAPRQPRRLPRTLDTDQVSRYLQFSDDDLTARRDSAIAELFYSSGLRLAELAAVNVGDIDRQEQLLTVTGKGRKTRTVPVGAVALAAVERWLQVRPESTDPALFLSQRGTRISVRNIQDRLRLQGRRAGMYQDVHPHMLRHSFASHMLESSGDLRAVQELLGHANIATTQIYTH
;
A
#
# COMPACT_ATOMS: atom_id res chain seq x y z
N CYS A 1 19.70 -27.18 -17.96
CA CYS A 1 20.80 -26.85 -18.88
C CYS A 1 20.14 -26.46 -20.18
N ASP A 2 19.82 -25.21 -20.43
CA ASP A 2 19.06 -24.84 -21.60
C ASP A 2 19.72 -23.68 -22.29
N GLU A 3 20.30 -24.02 -23.41
CA GLU A 3 20.63 -23.16 -24.52
C GLU A 3 19.37 -22.45 -25.06
N HIS A 4 18.79 -21.53 -24.28
CA HIS A 4 18.01 -20.49 -24.88
C HIS A 4 19.00 -19.43 -25.35
N SER A 5 19.40 -19.61 -26.63
CA SER A 5 20.03 -18.62 -27.48
C SER A 5 19.68 -17.25 -26.95
N ARG A 6 20.68 -16.40 -26.68
CA ARG A 6 20.55 -14.99 -26.41
C ARG A 6 19.95 -14.33 -27.66
N ALA A 7 18.64 -14.44 -27.82
CA ALA A 7 17.96 -13.75 -28.90
C ALA A 7 18.19 -12.26 -28.70
N ASP A 8 18.69 -11.62 -29.73
CA ASP A 8 18.78 -10.15 -29.73
C ASP A 8 17.37 -9.61 -29.49
N PRO A 9 17.17 -8.71 -28.52
CA PRO A 9 15.87 -8.07 -28.32
C PRO A 9 15.26 -7.51 -29.61
N ALA A 10 16.09 -7.13 -30.58
CA ALA A 10 15.66 -6.64 -31.90
C ALA A 10 14.95 -7.70 -32.75
N GLU A 11 15.23 -8.99 -32.51
CA GLU A 11 14.66 -10.12 -33.25
C GLU A 11 13.33 -10.60 -32.66
N LEU A 12 12.95 -10.13 -31.45
CA LEU A 12 11.73 -10.57 -30.81
C LEU A 12 10.49 -9.94 -31.48
N HIS A 13 9.53 -10.80 -31.78
CA HIS A 13 8.26 -10.44 -32.39
C HIS A 13 7.09 -10.57 -31.40
N GLU A 14 5.95 -10.02 -31.75
CA GLU A 14 4.73 -10.13 -30.95
C GLU A 14 4.34 -11.60 -30.67
N ALA A 15 4.58 -12.50 -31.64
CA ALA A 15 4.31 -13.93 -31.51
C ALA A 15 5.11 -14.58 -30.36
N ASP A 16 6.37 -14.17 -30.18
CA ASP A 16 7.25 -14.70 -29.12
C ASP A 16 6.74 -14.26 -27.74
N ILE A 17 6.34 -13.00 -27.62
CA ILE A 17 5.75 -12.47 -26.38
C ILE A 17 4.41 -13.14 -26.07
N ARG A 18 3.58 -13.43 -27.07
CA ARG A 18 2.33 -14.19 -26.89
C ARG A 18 2.60 -15.64 -26.45
N ALA A 19 3.58 -16.30 -27.06
CA ALA A 19 4.00 -17.65 -26.68
C ALA A 19 4.50 -17.68 -25.23
N TRP A 20 5.34 -16.72 -24.85
CA TRP A 20 5.83 -16.56 -23.48
C TRP A 20 4.69 -16.33 -22.47
N VAL A 21 3.73 -15.44 -22.74
CA VAL A 21 2.56 -15.23 -21.89
C VAL A 21 1.75 -16.52 -21.73
N SER A 22 1.59 -17.28 -22.81
CA SER A 22 0.91 -18.58 -22.79
C SER A 22 1.66 -19.62 -21.96
N GLN A 23 3.00 -19.61 -21.99
CA GLN A 23 3.84 -20.46 -21.16
C GLN A 23 3.70 -20.11 -19.68
N LEU A 24 3.76 -18.82 -19.29
CA LEU A 24 3.56 -18.37 -17.91
C LEU A 24 2.19 -18.81 -17.38
N ARG A 25 1.15 -18.78 -18.22
CA ARG A 25 -0.18 -19.26 -17.87
C ARG A 25 -0.20 -20.76 -17.61
N ARG A 26 0.46 -21.56 -18.48
CA ARG A 26 0.58 -23.03 -18.30
C ARG A 26 1.35 -23.39 -17.04
N GLN A 27 2.31 -22.56 -16.64
CA GLN A 27 3.04 -22.69 -15.37
C GLN A 27 2.21 -22.30 -14.13
N GLY A 28 0.94 -21.91 -14.31
CA GLY A 28 0.03 -21.60 -13.22
C GLY A 28 0.21 -20.19 -12.61
N LEU A 29 0.95 -19.29 -13.27
CA LEU A 29 1.09 -17.92 -12.77
C LEU A 29 -0.26 -17.21 -12.77
N ALA A 30 -0.53 -16.48 -11.68
CA ALA A 30 -1.69 -15.63 -11.58
C ALA A 30 -1.67 -14.52 -12.66
N GLY A 31 -2.83 -14.18 -13.23
CA GLY A 31 -2.91 -13.16 -14.27
C GLY A 31 -2.36 -11.80 -13.86
N SER A 32 -2.44 -11.43 -12.56
CA SER A 32 -1.79 -10.21 -12.02
C SER A 32 -0.26 -10.28 -12.08
N SER A 33 0.32 -11.47 -11.90
CA SER A 33 1.76 -11.69 -12.06
C SER A 33 2.17 -11.61 -13.52
N ILE A 34 1.38 -12.21 -14.41
CA ILE A 34 1.58 -12.12 -15.86
C ILE A 34 1.46 -10.66 -16.33
N GLN A 35 0.48 -9.92 -15.84
CA GLN A 35 0.31 -8.50 -16.15
C GLN A 35 1.53 -7.67 -15.74
N ARG A 36 2.07 -7.91 -14.55
CA ARG A 36 3.30 -7.22 -14.08
C ARG A 36 4.50 -7.57 -14.94
N ALA A 37 4.69 -8.84 -15.24
CA ALA A 37 5.79 -9.30 -16.08
C ALA A 37 5.70 -8.68 -17.49
N LEU A 38 4.52 -8.66 -18.09
CA LEU A 38 4.28 -8.03 -19.38
C LEU A 38 4.51 -6.51 -19.35
N SER A 39 4.12 -5.83 -18.26
CA SER A 39 4.41 -4.40 -18.06
C SER A 39 5.90 -4.13 -17.96
N ALA A 40 6.66 -4.98 -17.29
CA ALA A 40 8.13 -4.86 -17.23
C ALA A 40 8.78 -5.02 -18.62
N VAL A 41 8.32 -5.99 -19.39
CA VAL A 41 8.79 -6.20 -20.77
C VAL A 41 8.46 -5.00 -21.66
N ARG A 42 7.24 -4.45 -21.56
CA ARG A 42 6.88 -3.22 -22.30
C ARG A 42 7.77 -2.04 -21.93
N SER A 43 8.04 -1.85 -20.64
CA SER A 43 8.93 -0.78 -20.17
C SER A 43 10.35 -0.97 -20.67
N PHE A 44 10.84 -2.20 -20.70
CA PHE A 44 12.16 -2.53 -21.24
C PHE A 44 12.26 -2.17 -22.72
N PHE A 45 11.31 -2.57 -23.56
CA PHE A 45 11.32 -2.22 -24.98
C PHE A 45 11.10 -0.70 -25.22
N THR A 46 10.36 -0.03 -24.37
CA THR A 46 10.23 1.43 -24.41
C THR A 46 11.57 2.10 -24.09
N TYR A 47 12.32 1.58 -23.13
CA TYR A 47 13.67 2.03 -22.82
C TYR A 47 14.63 1.79 -24.01
N LEU A 48 14.64 0.59 -24.60
CA LEU A 48 15.46 0.30 -25.77
C LEU A 48 15.13 1.22 -26.94
N GLY A 49 13.85 1.57 -27.13
CA GLY A 49 13.44 2.52 -28.17
C GLY A 49 14.03 3.92 -27.97
N ARG A 50 14.15 4.36 -26.72
CA ARG A 50 14.70 5.68 -26.39
C ARG A 50 16.24 5.74 -26.50
N GLU A 51 16.91 4.71 -25.97
CA GLU A 51 18.36 4.71 -25.80
C GLU A 51 19.10 4.09 -27.00
N GLN A 52 18.49 3.14 -27.68
CA GLN A 52 19.14 2.34 -28.73
C GLN A 52 18.42 2.40 -30.10
N GLY A 53 17.40 3.25 -30.23
CA GLY A 53 16.70 3.44 -31.50
C GLY A 53 15.85 2.26 -31.97
N HIS A 54 15.48 1.31 -31.08
CA HIS A 54 14.58 0.22 -31.43
C HIS A 54 13.22 0.74 -31.88
N SER A 55 12.83 0.49 -33.11
CA SER A 55 11.62 1.06 -33.72
C SER A 55 10.32 0.39 -33.28
N ARG A 56 10.39 -0.78 -32.65
CA ARG A 56 9.21 -1.61 -32.30
C ARG A 56 9.24 -2.09 -30.87
N ASN A 57 8.06 -2.07 -30.24
CA ASN A 57 7.82 -2.72 -28.95
C ASN A 57 6.93 -3.95 -29.17
N PRO A 58 7.50 -5.16 -29.23
CA PRO A 58 6.74 -6.38 -29.53
C PRO A 58 5.70 -6.74 -28.45
N ALA A 59 5.83 -6.17 -27.26
CA ALA A 59 4.90 -6.39 -26.16
C ALA A 59 3.72 -5.38 -26.15
N ALA A 60 3.73 -4.35 -27.01
CA ALA A 60 2.76 -3.25 -26.93
C ALA A 60 1.31 -3.74 -27.08
N ALA A 61 1.05 -4.59 -28.09
CA ALA A 61 -0.28 -5.09 -28.41
C ALA A 61 -0.68 -6.36 -27.64
N VAL A 62 0.27 -7.06 -26.99
CA VAL A 62 -0.01 -8.31 -26.26
C VAL A 62 -0.78 -8.00 -24.97
N GLN A 63 -1.89 -8.67 -24.73
CA GLN A 63 -2.71 -8.51 -23.53
C GLN A 63 -2.51 -9.69 -22.57
N ALA A 64 -2.43 -9.38 -21.27
CA ALA A 64 -2.50 -10.39 -20.24
C ALA A 64 -3.93 -10.98 -20.15
N PRO A 65 -4.08 -12.22 -19.66
CA PRO A 65 -5.38 -12.81 -19.41
C PRO A 65 -6.22 -11.89 -18.52
N ARG A 66 -7.48 -11.64 -18.94
CA ARG A 66 -8.43 -10.87 -18.14
C ARG A 66 -8.68 -11.60 -16.82
N GLN A 67 -8.52 -10.88 -15.71
CA GLN A 67 -8.98 -11.37 -14.42
C GLN A 67 -10.34 -10.73 -14.10
N PRO A 68 -11.25 -11.48 -13.45
CA PRO A 68 -12.44 -10.85 -12.90
C PRO A 68 -11.97 -9.76 -11.92
N ARG A 69 -12.50 -8.55 -12.10
CA ARG A 69 -12.20 -7.41 -11.23
C ARG A 69 -12.81 -7.72 -9.86
N ARG A 70 -11.99 -8.18 -8.93
CA ARG A 70 -12.43 -8.32 -7.55
C ARG A 70 -12.59 -6.91 -7.00
N LEU A 71 -13.79 -6.59 -6.53
CA LEU A 71 -14.01 -5.36 -5.78
C LEU A 71 -13.06 -5.34 -4.58
N PRO A 72 -12.46 -4.19 -4.27
CA PRO A 72 -11.66 -4.05 -3.07
C PRO A 72 -12.51 -4.47 -1.86
N ARG A 73 -11.99 -5.36 -1.03
CA ARG A 73 -12.66 -5.72 0.21
C ARG A 73 -12.37 -4.62 1.22
N THR A 74 -13.42 -4.02 1.74
CA THR A 74 -13.37 -3.08 2.86
C THR A 74 -13.85 -3.78 4.13
N LEU A 75 -13.44 -3.27 5.28
CA LEU A 75 -14.05 -3.61 6.55
C LEU A 75 -15.24 -2.65 6.76
N ASP A 76 -16.36 -3.15 7.23
CA ASP A 76 -17.45 -2.31 7.71
C ASP A 76 -17.09 -1.66 9.07
N THR A 77 -17.92 -0.75 9.56
CA THR A 77 -17.69 0.00 10.79
C THR A 77 -17.55 -0.90 12.01
N ASP A 78 -18.35 -1.97 12.11
CA ASP A 78 -18.31 -2.91 13.24
C ASP A 78 -17.03 -3.76 13.19
N GLN A 79 -16.60 -4.16 11.99
CA GLN A 79 -15.36 -4.88 11.78
C GLN A 79 -14.16 -4.00 12.11
N VAL A 80 -14.17 -2.73 11.70
CA VAL A 80 -13.12 -1.77 12.06
C VAL A 80 -13.08 -1.57 13.58
N SER A 81 -14.23 -1.36 14.22
CA SER A 81 -14.31 -1.21 15.67
C SER A 81 -13.70 -2.40 16.41
N ARG A 82 -14.03 -3.62 16.00
CA ARG A 82 -13.42 -4.85 16.57
C ARG A 82 -11.92 -4.95 16.29
N TYR A 83 -11.51 -4.60 15.06
CA TYR A 83 -10.12 -4.65 14.66
C TYR A 83 -9.24 -3.69 15.46
N LEU A 84 -9.76 -2.51 15.81
CA LEU A 84 -9.04 -1.47 16.56
C LEU A 84 -9.02 -1.73 18.07
N GLN A 85 -9.67 -2.79 18.56
CA GLN A 85 -9.56 -3.22 19.95
C GLN A 85 -8.23 -3.96 20.16
N PHE A 86 -7.27 -3.29 20.76
CA PHE A 86 -6.00 -3.87 21.18
C PHE A 86 -6.00 -4.03 22.70
N SER A 87 -5.30 -5.06 23.19
CA SER A 87 -4.95 -5.12 24.61
C SER A 87 -3.88 -4.06 24.90
N ASP A 88 -3.92 -3.45 26.07
CA ASP A 88 -2.90 -2.48 26.51
C ASP A 88 -1.75 -3.15 27.30
N ASP A 89 -1.65 -4.48 27.25
CA ASP A 89 -0.85 -5.29 28.17
C ASP A 89 0.65 -5.20 27.90
N ASP A 90 1.07 -4.89 26.67
CA ASP A 90 2.49 -4.80 26.33
C ASP A 90 2.83 -3.62 25.41
N LEU A 91 4.11 -3.27 25.41
CA LEU A 91 4.70 -2.21 24.59
C LEU A 91 4.39 -2.40 23.09
N THR A 92 4.40 -3.65 22.63
CA THR A 92 4.13 -3.98 21.22
C THR A 92 2.66 -3.73 20.87
N ALA A 93 1.74 -4.06 21.77
CA ALA A 93 0.31 -3.85 21.58
C ALA A 93 -0.01 -2.34 21.49
N ARG A 94 0.57 -1.51 22.36
CA ARG A 94 0.40 -0.04 22.30
C ARG A 94 0.93 0.56 21.01
N ARG A 95 2.10 0.11 20.55
CA ARG A 95 2.65 0.52 19.26
C ARG A 95 1.73 0.13 18.11
N ASP A 96 1.29 -1.11 18.08
CA ASP A 96 0.48 -1.67 17.00
C ASP A 96 -0.92 -1.04 16.96
N SER A 97 -1.48 -0.70 18.12
CA SER A 97 -2.70 0.10 18.25
C SER A 97 -2.52 1.47 17.59
N ALA A 98 -1.45 2.20 17.94
CA ALA A 98 -1.17 3.51 17.34
C ALA A 98 -0.95 3.41 15.81
N ILE A 99 -0.30 2.35 15.33
CA ILE A 99 -0.14 2.08 13.89
C ILE A 99 -1.51 1.90 13.22
N ALA A 100 -2.37 1.05 13.77
CA ALA A 100 -3.68 0.75 13.18
C ALA A 100 -4.61 1.96 13.20
N GLU A 101 -4.64 2.70 14.29
CA GLU A 101 -5.42 3.93 14.45
C GLU A 101 -4.98 5.02 13.44
N LEU A 102 -3.67 5.25 13.26
CA LEU A 102 -3.19 6.20 12.25
C LEU A 102 -3.55 5.77 10.83
N PHE A 103 -3.47 4.48 10.50
CA PHE A 103 -3.91 4.01 9.21
C PHE A 103 -5.38 4.34 8.93
N TYR A 104 -6.22 4.03 9.91
CA TYR A 104 -7.66 4.23 9.76
C TYR A 104 -8.07 5.69 9.88
N SER A 105 -7.40 6.48 10.69
CA SER A 105 -7.73 7.90 10.89
C SER A 105 -7.28 8.79 9.73
N SER A 106 -6.11 8.50 9.14
CA SER A 106 -5.46 9.43 8.19
C SER A 106 -5.28 8.82 6.79
N GLY A 107 -5.73 7.60 6.58
CA GLY A 107 -5.69 6.92 5.28
C GLY A 107 -4.30 6.86 4.65
N LEU A 108 -3.25 6.69 5.43
CA LEU A 108 -1.86 6.71 5.00
C LEU A 108 -1.52 5.57 4.04
N ARG A 109 -0.50 5.78 3.19
CA ARG A 109 0.16 4.65 2.54
C ARG A 109 1.12 3.96 3.51
N LEU A 110 1.31 2.65 3.36
CA LEU A 110 2.18 1.87 4.23
C LEU A 110 3.60 2.44 4.33
N ALA A 111 4.17 2.86 3.20
CA ALA A 111 5.50 3.47 3.17
C ALA A 111 5.53 4.85 3.85
N GLU A 112 4.46 5.62 3.75
CA GLU A 112 4.32 6.91 4.44
C GLU A 112 4.30 6.69 5.95
N LEU A 113 3.46 5.77 6.46
CA LEU A 113 3.41 5.47 7.89
C LEU A 113 4.75 4.97 8.44
N ALA A 114 5.42 4.07 7.72
CA ALA A 114 6.73 3.55 8.14
C ALA A 114 7.80 4.64 8.20
N ALA A 115 7.66 5.70 7.41
CA ALA A 115 8.60 6.82 7.34
C ALA A 115 8.34 7.91 8.38
N VAL A 116 7.19 7.94 9.05
CA VAL A 116 6.82 8.99 10.03
C VAL A 116 7.84 9.08 11.15
N ASN A 117 8.23 10.30 11.50
CA ASN A 117 9.04 10.63 12.66
C ASN A 117 8.17 11.21 13.78
N VAL A 118 8.69 11.25 14.99
CA VAL A 118 7.99 11.85 16.14
C VAL A 118 7.67 13.32 15.89
N GLY A 119 8.58 14.06 15.24
CA GLY A 119 8.41 15.48 14.93
C GLY A 119 7.48 15.79 13.75
N ASP A 120 6.99 14.77 13.01
CA ASP A 120 6.08 14.99 11.89
C ASP A 120 4.61 15.17 12.34
N ILE A 121 4.31 14.92 13.63
CA ILE A 121 2.98 15.06 14.20
C ILE A 121 2.89 16.37 15.01
N ASP A 122 2.06 17.27 14.54
CA ASP A 122 1.60 18.40 15.33
C ASP A 122 0.41 17.96 16.17
N ARG A 123 0.66 17.81 17.49
CA ARG A 123 -0.36 17.34 18.44
C ARG A 123 -1.37 18.42 18.82
N GLN A 124 -1.00 19.69 18.70
CA GLN A 124 -1.90 20.83 19.01
C GLN A 124 -2.89 21.02 17.88
N GLU A 125 -2.40 21.05 16.65
CA GLU A 125 -3.23 21.21 15.46
C GLU A 125 -3.86 19.88 14.97
N GLN A 126 -3.49 18.74 15.58
CA GLN A 126 -3.92 17.40 15.19
C GLN A 126 -3.61 17.08 13.71
N LEU A 127 -2.43 17.45 13.28
CA LEU A 127 -1.97 17.31 11.90
C LEU A 127 -0.75 16.40 11.81
N LEU A 128 -0.65 15.65 10.73
CA LEU A 128 0.49 14.81 10.41
C LEU A 128 1.03 15.19 9.03
N THR A 129 2.30 15.55 8.96
CA THR A 129 3.01 15.79 7.69
C THR A 129 3.61 14.49 7.17
N VAL A 130 3.25 14.09 5.96
CA VAL A 130 3.76 12.89 5.31
C VAL A 130 4.42 13.19 3.98
N THR A 131 5.48 12.45 3.68
CA THR A 131 6.21 12.55 2.42
C THR A 131 5.87 11.36 1.52
N GLY A 132 5.28 11.64 0.37
CA GLY A 132 4.89 10.64 -0.62
C GLY A 132 5.92 10.44 -1.75
N LYS A 133 5.47 9.77 -2.82
CA LYS A 133 6.28 9.52 -4.02
C LYS A 133 6.76 10.85 -4.63
N GLY A 134 8.05 10.91 -4.98
CA GLY A 134 8.65 12.09 -5.58
C GLY A 134 8.97 13.21 -4.57
N ARG A 135 9.10 12.86 -3.28
CA ARG A 135 9.36 13.80 -2.17
C ARG A 135 8.29 14.90 -2.00
N LYS A 136 7.09 14.67 -2.50
CA LYS A 136 5.98 15.59 -2.28
C LYS A 136 5.44 15.39 -0.86
N THR A 137 5.41 16.46 -0.09
CA THR A 137 4.81 16.48 1.26
C THR A 137 3.35 16.88 1.17
N ARG A 138 2.56 16.33 2.08
CA ARG A 138 1.20 16.81 2.36
C ARG A 138 0.90 16.68 3.85
N THR A 139 0.01 17.47 4.32
CA THR A 139 -0.51 17.41 5.70
C THR A 139 -1.88 16.73 5.69
N VAL A 140 -2.10 15.83 6.63
CA VAL A 140 -3.36 15.12 6.80
C VAL A 140 -3.84 15.25 8.25
N PRO A 141 -5.15 15.32 8.49
CA PRO A 141 -5.68 15.37 9.86
C PRO A 141 -5.47 14.02 10.56
N VAL A 142 -5.32 14.09 11.88
CA VAL A 142 -5.25 12.92 12.77
C VAL A 142 -6.42 13.00 13.72
N GLY A 143 -7.33 12.03 13.70
CA GLY A 143 -8.47 12.00 14.62
C GLY A 143 -8.02 11.84 16.07
N ALA A 144 -8.83 12.36 16.99
CA ALA A 144 -8.52 12.37 18.43
C ALA A 144 -8.19 11.00 19.01
N VAL A 145 -8.87 9.93 18.55
CA VAL A 145 -8.63 8.55 18.99
C VAL A 145 -7.24 8.07 18.57
N ALA A 146 -6.86 8.35 17.32
CA ALA A 146 -5.54 8.00 16.79
C ALA A 146 -4.44 8.79 17.50
N LEU A 147 -4.67 10.08 17.76
CA LEU A 147 -3.74 10.92 18.52
C LEU A 147 -3.53 10.36 19.93
N ALA A 148 -4.60 10.03 20.65
CA ALA A 148 -4.52 9.42 21.98
C ALA A 148 -3.77 8.07 21.95
N ALA A 149 -3.96 7.25 20.91
CA ALA A 149 -3.20 6.02 20.76
C ALA A 149 -1.71 6.27 20.53
N VAL A 150 -1.36 7.28 19.73
CA VAL A 150 0.02 7.70 19.52
C VAL A 150 0.64 8.21 20.83
N GLU A 151 -0.09 8.99 21.60
CA GLU A 151 0.38 9.49 22.90
C GLU A 151 0.65 8.34 23.90
N ARG A 152 -0.26 7.38 24.01
CA ARG A 152 -0.03 6.16 24.82
C ARG A 152 1.21 5.39 24.37
N TRP A 153 1.45 5.30 23.07
CA TRP A 153 2.67 4.71 22.54
C TRP A 153 3.91 5.53 22.94
N LEU A 154 3.89 6.85 22.77
CA LEU A 154 5.02 7.72 23.07
C LEU A 154 5.44 7.67 24.54
N GLN A 155 4.49 7.47 25.47
CA GLN A 155 4.77 7.31 26.91
C GLN A 155 5.63 6.08 27.24
N VAL A 156 5.56 5.04 26.41
CA VAL A 156 6.29 3.77 26.61
C VAL A 156 7.32 3.49 25.51
N ARG A 157 7.40 4.37 24.52
CA ARG A 157 8.35 4.23 23.41
C ARG A 157 9.78 4.19 23.96
N PRO A 158 10.58 3.17 23.62
CA PRO A 158 11.98 3.12 24.07
C PRO A 158 12.75 4.37 23.62
N GLU A 159 13.71 4.80 24.42
CA GLU A 159 14.68 5.79 23.99
C GLU A 159 15.45 5.28 22.78
N SER A 160 15.64 6.15 21.79
CA SER A 160 16.33 5.81 20.56
C SER A 160 16.85 7.08 19.89
N THR A 161 18.01 6.97 19.26
CA THR A 161 18.58 7.99 18.37
C THR A 161 17.85 8.05 17.00
N ASP A 162 17.08 7.02 16.67
CA ASP A 162 16.25 7.01 15.46
C ASP A 162 15.02 7.91 15.70
N PRO A 163 14.80 8.94 14.87
CA PRO A 163 13.66 9.85 15.00
C PRO A 163 12.31 9.19 14.68
N ALA A 164 12.30 7.94 14.21
CA ALA A 164 11.09 7.24 13.80
C ALA A 164 10.02 7.22 14.89
N LEU A 165 8.78 7.50 14.51
CA LEU A 165 7.65 7.38 15.41
C LEU A 165 7.53 5.94 15.93
N PHE A 166 7.59 4.96 15.02
CA PHE A 166 7.44 3.55 15.36
C PHE A 166 8.76 2.81 15.27
N LEU A 167 9.13 2.18 16.39
CA LEU A 167 10.35 1.40 16.51
C LEU A 167 10.07 -0.11 16.45
N SER A 168 11.02 -0.84 15.90
CA SER A 168 11.11 -2.29 16.04
C SER A 168 11.56 -2.68 17.45
N GLN A 169 11.54 -3.96 17.78
CA GLN A 169 12.10 -4.47 19.04
C GLN A 169 13.61 -4.21 19.18
N ARG A 170 14.29 -3.88 18.09
CA ARG A 170 15.74 -3.55 18.08
C ARG A 170 16.01 -2.06 18.33
N GLY A 171 14.98 -1.25 18.60
CA GLY A 171 15.12 0.19 18.82
C GLY A 171 15.36 1.02 17.55
N THR A 172 15.24 0.43 16.37
CA THR A 172 15.35 1.12 15.07
C THR A 172 13.98 1.24 14.41
N ARG A 173 13.84 2.07 13.39
CA ARG A 173 12.62 2.24 12.60
C ARG A 173 12.00 0.90 12.23
N ILE A 174 10.70 0.76 12.45
CA ILE A 174 9.95 -0.44 12.07
C ILE A 174 9.93 -0.60 10.55
N SER A 175 10.16 -1.81 10.06
CA SER A 175 10.10 -2.08 8.62
C SER A 175 8.65 -2.20 8.13
N VAL A 176 8.45 -1.86 6.85
CA VAL A 176 7.18 -2.06 6.13
C VAL A 176 6.65 -3.50 6.28
N ARG A 177 7.55 -4.48 6.21
CA ARG A 177 7.19 -5.90 6.36
C ARG A 177 6.68 -6.21 7.77
N ASN A 178 7.35 -5.69 8.79
CA ASN A 178 6.94 -5.89 10.17
C ASN A 178 5.56 -5.28 10.42
N ILE A 179 5.29 -4.05 9.95
CA ILE A 179 3.95 -3.45 10.03
C ILE A 179 2.89 -4.37 9.40
N GLN A 180 3.14 -4.89 8.19
CA GLN A 180 2.20 -5.80 7.51
C GLN A 180 1.91 -7.06 8.33
N ASP A 181 2.96 -7.67 8.90
CA ASP A 181 2.81 -8.90 9.67
C ASP A 181 2.08 -8.63 11.00
N ARG A 182 2.31 -7.47 11.64
CA ARG A 182 1.58 -7.05 12.86
C ARG A 182 0.10 -6.79 12.58
N LEU A 183 -0.24 -6.10 11.49
CA LEU A 183 -1.63 -5.87 11.11
C LEU A 183 -2.38 -7.17 10.79
N ARG A 184 -1.73 -8.12 10.11
CA ARG A 184 -2.31 -9.46 9.89
C ARG A 184 -2.54 -10.21 11.19
N LEU A 185 -1.56 -10.18 12.10
CA LEU A 185 -1.69 -10.82 13.40
C LEU A 185 -2.88 -10.27 14.18
N GLN A 186 -3.05 -8.94 14.20
CA GLN A 186 -4.18 -8.29 14.83
C GLN A 186 -5.51 -8.71 14.18
N GLY A 187 -5.58 -8.78 12.85
CA GLY A 187 -6.78 -9.26 12.16
C GLY A 187 -7.20 -10.66 12.62
N ARG A 188 -6.24 -11.57 12.78
CA ARG A 188 -6.51 -12.93 13.31
C ARG A 188 -6.99 -12.91 14.76
N ARG A 189 -6.37 -12.06 15.62
CA ARG A 189 -6.78 -11.89 17.02
C ARG A 189 -8.18 -11.31 17.16
N ALA A 190 -8.54 -10.38 16.30
CA ALA A 190 -9.86 -9.77 16.23
C ALA A 190 -10.93 -10.67 15.56
N GLY A 191 -10.58 -11.92 15.20
CA GLY A 191 -11.51 -12.86 14.58
C GLY A 191 -11.94 -12.48 13.17
N MET A 192 -11.08 -11.77 12.42
CA MET A 192 -11.39 -11.42 11.03
C MET A 192 -11.30 -12.66 10.14
N TYR A 193 -12.33 -12.87 9.32
CA TYR A 193 -12.37 -14.00 8.36
C TYR A 193 -11.39 -13.85 7.18
N GLN A 194 -10.77 -12.69 7.04
CA GLN A 194 -9.84 -12.38 5.97
C GLN A 194 -8.58 -11.73 6.51
N ASP A 195 -7.46 -11.90 5.81
CA ASP A 195 -6.21 -11.23 6.17
C ASP A 195 -6.35 -9.71 6.02
N VAL A 196 -6.30 -9.01 7.15
CA VAL A 196 -6.29 -7.54 7.15
C VAL A 196 -4.92 -7.04 6.69
N HIS A 197 -4.92 -6.14 5.75
CA HIS A 197 -3.71 -5.55 5.19
C HIS A 197 -3.83 -4.02 5.01
N PRO A 198 -2.72 -3.28 4.90
CA PRO A 198 -2.72 -1.82 4.88
C PRO A 198 -3.66 -1.18 3.85
N HIS A 199 -3.71 -1.76 2.65
CA HIS A 199 -4.61 -1.24 1.61
C HIS A 199 -6.09 -1.39 1.97
N MET A 200 -6.45 -2.45 2.69
CA MET A 200 -7.82 -2.66 3.16
C MET A 200 -8.22 -1.58 4.18
N LEU A 201 -7.37 -1.30 5.18
CA LEU A 201 -7.64 -0.24 6.17
C LEU A 201 -7.77 1.14 5.50
N ARG A 202 -6.88 1.45 4.57
CA ARG A 202 -6.96 2.69 3.80
C ARG A 202 -8.21 2.75 2.92
N HIS A 203 -8.64 1.64 2.33
CA HIS A 203 -9.89 1.56 1.56
C HIS A 203 -11.10 1.75 2.45
N SER A 204 -11.13 1.11 3.64
CA SER A 204 -12.21 1.29 4.60
C SER A 204 -12.31 2.75 5.06
N PHE A 205 -11.18 3.39 5.39
CA PHE A 205 -11.14 4.83 5.66
C PHE A 205 -11.76 5.65 4.53
N ALA A 206 -11.33 5.41 3.27
CA ALA A 206 -11.82 6.16 2.12
C ALA A 206 -13.32 5.97 1.88
N SER A 207 -13.83 4.73 2.02
CA SER A 207 -15.26 4.44 1.87
C SER A 207 -16.08 5.10 2.97
N HIS A 208 -15.68 4.95 4.24
CA HIS A 208 -16.41 5.54 5.36
C HIS A 208 -16.37 7.06 5.35
N MET A 209 -15.24 7.67 4.96
CA MET A 209 -15.17 9.13 4.77
C MET A 209 -16.06 9.61 3.64
N LEU A 210 -16.15 8.88 2.54
CA LEU A 210 -17.03 9.22 1.43
C LEU A 210 -18.51 9.07 1.81
N GLU A 211 -18.86 7.99 2.51
CA GLU A 211 -20.21 7.76 3.01
C GLU A 211 -20.67 8.85 3.99
N SER A 212 -19.77 9.31 4.85
CA SER A 212 -20.09 10.32 5.87
C SER A 212 -20.08 11.75 5.34
N SER A 213 -19.18 12.10 4.41
CA SER A 213 -19.01 13.47 3.90
C SER A 213 -19.75 13.73 2.59
N GLY A 214 -19.96 12.69 1.76
CA GLY A 214 -20.45 12.82 0.39
C GLY A 214 -19.47 13.54 -0.56
N ASP A 215 -18.30 13.98 -0.07
CA ASP A 215 -17.34 14.77 -0.84
C ASP A 215 -16.16 13.91 -1.34
N LEU A 216 -16.34 13.41 -2.57
CA LEU A 216 -15.31 12.62 -3.26
C LEU A 216 -14.00 13.39 -3.44
N ARG A 217 -14.08 14.71 -3.65
CA ARG A 217 -12.89 15.54 -3.90
C ARG A 217 -12.05 15.73 -2.63
N ALA A 218 -12.70 16.01 -1.50
CA ALA A 218 -12.02 16.10 -0.22
C ALA A 218 -11.33 14.77 0.14
N VAL A 219 -12.01 13.62 -0.07
CA VAL A 219 -11.41 12.30 0.16
C VAL A 219 -10.21 12.06 -0.77
N GLN A 220 -10.26 12.51 -2.03
CA GLN A 220 -9.14 12.40 -2.97
C GLN A 220 -7.91 13.20 -2.51
N GLU A 221 -8.12 14.42 -2.07
CA GLU A 221 -7.06 15.30 -1.57
C GLU A 221 -6.40 14.71 -0.33
N LEU A 222 -7.17 14.22 0.64
CA LEU A 222 -6.68 13.52 1.84
C LEU A 222 -5.83 12.30 1.49
N LEU A 223 -6.27 11.51 0.53
CA LEU A 223 -5.56 10.32 0.10
C LEU A 223 -4.32 10.64 -0.76
N GLY A 224 -4.19 11.86 -1.27
CA GLY A 224 -3.09 12.25 -2.16
C GLY A 224 -3.11 11.46 -3.47
N HIS A 225 -4.29 11.29 -4.07
CA HIS A 225 -4.45 10.65 -5.38
C HIS A 225 -4.21 11.68 -6.48
N ALA A 226 -3.22 11.44 -7.33
CA ALA A 226 -2.95 12.28 -8.50
C ALA A 226 -3.95 12.08 -9.65
N ASN A 227 -4.83 11.06 -9.57
CA ASN A 227 -5.76 10.70 -10.65
C ASN A 227 -7.12 10.30 -10.10
N ILE A 228 -8.18 10.92 -10.65
CA ILE A 228 -9.60 10.71 -10.32
C ILE A 228 -10.01 9.24 -10.42
N ALA A 229 -9.51 8.52 -11.43
CA ALA A 229 -9.85 7.11 -11.67
C ALA A 229 -9.53 6.17 -10.49
N THR A 230 -8.61 6.55 -9.60
CA THR A 230 -8.23 5.72 -8.44
C THR A 230 -9.26 5.81 -7.31
N THR A 231 -10.02 6.90 -7.24
CA THR A 231 -11.00 7.13 -6.17
C THR A 231 -12.42 6.76 -6.60
N GLN A 232 -12.72 6.72 -7.90
CA GLN A 232 -14.00 6.27 -8.44
C GLN A 232 -14.37 4.81 -8.06
N ILE A 233 -13.39 4.03 -7.56
CA ILE A 233 -13.60 2.67 -7.07
C ILE A 233 -14.50 2.65 -5.81
N TYR A 234 -14.63 3.78 -5.11
CA TYR A 234 -15.37 3.91 -3.84
C TYR A 234 -16.84 4.35 -4.03
N THR A 235 -17.28 4.61 -5.25
CA THR A 235 -18.64 5.11 -5.57
C THR A 235 -19.64 4.01 -5.95
N HIS A 236 -19.36 2.75 -5.65
CA HIS A 236 -20.24 1.62 -5.94
C HIS A 236 -20.75 0.93 -4.70
#